data_fca0a66a0f737735001203bd92a818fa
#
_entry.id   fca0a66a0f737735001203bd92a818fa
#
_cell.length_a   1.000
_cell.length_b   1.000
_cell.length_c   1.000
_cell.angle_alpha   90.00
_cell.angle_beta   90.00
_cell.angle_gamma   90.00
#
_symmetry.space_group_name_H-M   'P 1'
#
loop_
_entity.id
_entity.type
_entity.pdbx_description
1 polymer ?
#
loop_
_entity_poly.entity_id
_entity_poly.type
_entity_poly.pdbx_seq_one_letter_code
_entity_poly.pdbx_strand_id
1 'polypeptide(L)'
;MNLKGNWNYPTLIRFGAGRIRELPDACRTLGMQRPLIVTDPGLAQLPMIANAVGSLKEAGLQAAVFSDMQANPVEANVTAGVAVFRGGSHDGVIAFGGGSALDVGKSIALMSGQTRPIFDFEDREDWFTRVDVKGMAPVVAVPTTAGTGSEVGRASVITDIADHTKKIIFHPRMMPGVVIEDPELTVGLPAKVTAATGMDALSHCLEAYCSPFYHPLAEGIAVEGMRLIKEWLPVAVRDGKNIDARSHMLIASSMGATAFQKGLGAMHSLSHPCGANLNTHHGLTNAVVMPYVLVWNRDAIEDKLARLAAYLGLEQHTFGGVLDWVLDLRRTIGIPNTLADIGVRDEHAVAFAPQAFADPSTGGNPLPVDTKQFEQLYLNCIRGQLAA
;
A
#
# COMPACT_ATOMS: atom_id res chain seq x y z
N MET A 1 16.82 -14.22 15.40
CA MET A 1 15.45 -14.72 15.71
C MET A 1 14.92 -15.45 14.48
N ASN A 2 14.30 -16.62 14.58
CA ASN A 2 13.76 -17.30 13.40
C ASN A 2 12.30 -16.87 13.19
N LEU A 3 12.10 -15.79 12.42
CA LEU A 3 10.79 -15.23 12.12
C LEU A 3 10.18 -15.97 10.93
N LYS A 4 9.43 -17.02 11.19
CA LYS A 4 8.78 -17.86 10.18
C LYS A 4 7.42 -18.35 10.67
N GLY A 5 6.38 -18.23 9.83
CA GLY A 5 5.03 -18.65 10.18
C GLY A 5 4.13 -18.90 8.96
N ASN A 6 2.96 -19.46 9.21
CA ASN A 6 1.85 -19.57 8.27
C ASN A 6 0.61 -18.93 8.91
N TRP A 7 0.07 -17.90 8.30
CA TRP A 7 -1.08 -17.16 8.80
C TRP A 7 -2.24 -17.22 7.80
N ASN A 8 -3.45 -17.31 8.30
CA ASN A 8 -4.66 -17.44 7.48
C ASN A 8 -5.61 -16.24 7.64
N TYR A 9 -5.10 -15.14 8.19
CA TYR A 9 -5.84 -13.90 8.33
C TYR A 9 -4.99 -12.72 7.82
N PRO A 10 -5.49 -11.92 6.89
CA PRO A 10 -6.79 -11.99 6.21
C PRO A 10 -6.86 -13.09 5.13
N THR A 11 -5.73 -13.66 4.71
CA THR A 11 -5.59 -14.73 3.73
C THR A 11 -4.49 -15.70 4.15
N LEU A 12 -4.16 -16.69 3.32
CA LEU A 12 -3.04 -17.62 3.58
C LEU A 12 -1.71 -16.89 3.33
N ILE A 13 -0.99 -16.55 4.38
CA ILE A 13 0.31 -15.88 4.31
C ILE A 13 1.43 -16.89 4.62
N ARG A 14 2.39 -17.01 3.71
CA ARG A 14 3.62 -17.78 3.86
C ARG A 14 4.75 -16.79 4.13
N PHE A 15 5.03 -16.55 5.40
CA PHE A 15 6.00 -15.56 5.84
C PHE A 15 7.35 -16.19 6.24
N GLY A 16 8.46 -15.56 5.80
CA GLY A 16 9.84 -15.85 6.25
C GLY A 16 10.85 -15.88 5.11
N ALA A 17 12.13 -15.74 5.46
CA ALA A 17 13.25 -15.75 4.52
C ALA A 17 13.34 -17.03 3.71
N GLY A 18 13.58 -16.92 2.41
CA GLY A 18 13.69 -18.03 1.47
C GLY A 18 12.37 -18.68 1.08
N ARG A 19 11.21 -18.16 1.53
CA ARG A 19 9.90 -18.76 1.22
C ARG A 19 9.44 -18.54 -0.22
N ILE A 20 10.10 -17.69 -0.99
CA ILE A 20 9.86 -17.58 -2.44
C ILE A 20 10.01 -18.92 -3.17
N ARG A 21 10.81 -19.85 -2.63
CA ARG A 21 10.96 -21.21 -3.17
C ARG A 21 9.65 -22.02 -3.16
N GLU A 22 8.67 -21.59 -2.36
CA GLU A 22 7.35 -22.22 -2.29
C GLU A 22 6.38 -21.68 -3.36
N LEU A 23 6.84 -20.78 -4.26
CA LEU A 23 6.01 -20.19 -5.31
C LEU A 23 5.32 -21.24 -6.21
N PRO A 24 5.99 -22.30 -6.68
CA PRO A 24 5.32 -23.34 -7.47
C PRO A 24 4.22 -24.07 -6.69
N ASP A 25 4.43 -24.32 -5.40
CA ASP A 25 3.42 -24.94 -4.54
C ASP A 25 2.23 -24.00 -4.28
N ALA A 26 2.49 -22.71 -4.09
CA ALA A 26 1.43 -21.70 -3.97
C ALA A 26 0.55 -21.65 -5.23
N CYS A 27 1.14 -21.70 -6.42
CA CYS A 27 0.42 -21.79 -7.68
C CYS A 27 -0.45 -23.05 -7.77
N ARG A 28 0.11 -24.22 -7.43
CA ARG A 28 -0.64 -25.48 -7.42
C ARG A 28 -1.78 -25.49 -6.41
N THR A 29 -1.61 -24.87 -5.24
CA THR A 29 -2.65 -24.71 -4.22
C THR A 29 -3.87 -23.99 -4.80
N LEU A 30 -3.65 -23.05 -5.73
CA LEU A 30 -4.72 -22.31 -6.43
C LEU A 30 -5.11 -22.93 -7.78
N GLY A 31 -4.60 -24.10 -8.13
CA GLY A 31 -4.94 -24.83 -9.38
C GLY A 31 -4.30 -24.26 -10.64
N MET A 32 -3.30 -23.39 -10.53
CA MET A 32 -2.63 -22.78 -11.68
C MET A 32 -1.69 -23.75 -12.38
N GLN A 33 -1.73 -23.76 -13.72
CA GLN A 33 -0.81 -24.49 -14.60
C GLN A 33 -0.02 -23.51 -15.49
N ARG A 34 -0.62 -22.38 -15.83
CA ARG A 34 -0.08 -21.35 -16.75
C ARG A 34 -0.17 -19.96 -16.15
N PRO A 35 0.50 -19.70 -15.00
CA PRO A 35 0.41 -18.40 -14.35
C PRO A 35 1.07 -17.30 -15.19
N LEU A 36 0.51 -16.06 -15.11
CA LEU A 36 1.13 -14.86 -15.62
C LEU A 36 1.79 -14.10 -14.46
N ILE A 37 3.10 -13.93 -14.49
CA ILE A 37 3.82 -13.07 -13.56
C ILE A 37 3.60 -11.63 -14.03
N VAL A 38 3.04 -10.79 -13.16
CA VAL A 38 2.85 -9.35 -13.38
C VAL A 38 3.82 -8.61 -12.46
N THR A 39 4.72 -7.83 -13.06
CA THR A 39 5.77 -7.10 -12.34
C THR A 39 6.08 -5.76 -13.02
N ASP A 40 6.80 -4.86 -12.36
CA ASP A 40 7.23 -3.62 -13.00
C ASP A 40 8.44 -3.82 -13.92
N PRO A 41 8.69 -2.87 -14.89
CA PRO A 41 9.78 -3.00 -15.85
C PRO A 41 11.17 -3.08 -15.20
N GLY A 42 11.36 -2.44 -14.05
CA GLY A 42 12.63 -2.46 -13.32
C GLY A 42 12.90 -3.83 -12.69
N LEU A 43 11.92 -4.39 -12.00
CA LEU A 43 12.04 -5.72 -11.40
C LEU A 43 12.14 -6.82 -12.45
N ALA A 44 11.49 -6.68 -13.61
CA ALA A 44 11.53 -7.68 -14.69
C ALA A 44 12.97 -8.00 -15.15
N GLN A 45 13.90 -7.04 -14.97
CA GLN A 45 15.32 -7.20 -15.33
C GLN A 45 16.17 -7.81 -14.19
N LEU A 46 15.62 -7.98 -13.00
CA LEU A 46 16.36 -8.48 -11.84
C LEU A 46 16.36 -10.01 -11.78
N PRO A 47 17.42 -10.61 -11.21
CA PRO A 47 17.55 -12.06 -11.08
C PRO A 47 16.36 -12.73 -10.36
N MET A 48 15.67 -12.03 -9.45
CA MET A 48 14.56 -12.59 -8.70
C MET A 48 13.40 -13.02 -9.60
N ILE A 49 13.12 -12.29 -10.68
CA ILE A 49 12.06 -12.67 -11.65
C ILE A 49 12.52 -13.86 -12.51
N ALA A 50 13.75 -13.80 -13.01
CA ALA A 50 14.30 -14.95 -13.77
C ALA A 50 14.32 -16.23 -12.94
N ASN A 51 14.69 -16.15 -11.65
CA ASN A 51 14.68 -17.27 -10.72
C ASN A 51 13.25 -17.80 -10.47
N ALA A 52 12.28 -16.90 -10.32
CA ALA A 52 10.86 -17.27 -10.16
C ALA A 52 10.36 -18.03 -11.40
N VAL A 53 10.63 -17.52 -12.62
CA VAL A 53 10.29 -18.21 -13.89
C VAL A 53 10.98 -19.56 -13.96
N GLY A 54 12.27 -19.64 -13.62
CA GLY A 54 13.02 -20.90 -13.61
C GLY A 54 12.41 -21.94 -12.68
N SER A 55 12.10 -21.56 -11.44
CA SER A 55 11.50 -22.48 -10.44
C SER A 55 10.11 -22.98 -10.86
N LEU A 56 9.30 -22.10 -11.46
CA LEU A 56 7.99 -22.50 -12.01
C LEU A 56 8.14 -23.50 -13.16
N LYS A 57 9.07 -23.24 -14.09
CA LYS A 57 9.36 -24.14 -15.21
C LYS A 57 9.88 -25.52 -14.74
N GLU A 58 10.80 -25.54 -13.79
CA GLU A 58 11.31 -26.78 -13.18
C GLU A 58 10.18 -27.58 -12.51
N ALA A 59 9.20 -26.90 -11.96
CA ALA A 59 8.01 -27.50 -11.37
C ALA A 59 6.94 -27.91 -12.41
N GLY A 60 7.17 -27.72 -13.72
CA GLY A 60 6.26 -28.07 -14.81
C GLY A 60 5.17 -27.05 -15.10
N LEU A 61 5.26 -25.84 -14.53
CA LEU A 61 4.31 -24.75 -14.77
C LEU A 61 4.78 -23.89 -15.96
N GLN A 62 3.82 -23.45 -16.80
CA GLN A 62 4.10 -22.65 -17.99
C GLN A 62 3.89 -21.16 -17.71
N ALA A 63 4.84 -20.54 -17.01
CA ALA A 63 4.75 -19.13 -16.67
C ALA A 63 5.22 -18.21 -17.81
N ALA A 64 4.57 -17.06 -17.95
CA ALA A 64 5.04 -15.91 -18.75
C ALA A 64 5.16 -14.68 -17.85
N VAL A 65 5.79 -13.62 -18.36
CA VAL A 65 6.00 -12.34 -17.64
C VAL A 65 5.33 -11.22 -18.41
N PHE A 66 4.60 -10.38 -17.71
CA PHE A 66 4.07 -9.10 -18.17
C PHE A 66 4.65 -7.98 -17.31
N SER A 67 5.23 -6.96 -17.95
CA SER A 67 5.87 -5.84 -17.25
C SER A 67 5.62 -4.48 -17.90
N ASP A 68 4.67 -4.39 -18.84
CA ASP A 68 4.32 -3.12 -19.48
C ASP A 68 3.37 -2.30 -18.60
N MET A 69 3.96 -1.67 -17.60
CA MET A 69 3.24 -0.84 -16.63
C MET A 69 4.10 0.29 -16.09
N GLN A 70 3.45 1.30 -15.52
CA GLN A 70 4.09 2.46 -14.88
C GLN A 70 3.85 2.50 -13.36
N ALA A 71 4.61 3.33 -12.64
CA ALA A 71 4.59 3.41 -11.19
C ALA A 71 3.22 3.83 -10.59
N ASN A 72 2.49 4.73 -11.28
CA ASN A 72 1.08 5.01 -10.99
C ASN A 72 0.26 4.41 -12.13
N PRO A 73 -0.23 3.18 -11.99
CA PRO A 73 -0.82 2.45 -13.11
C PRO A 73 -2.12 3.08 -13.59
N VAL A 74 -2.34 2.98 -14.90
CA VAL A 74 -3.52 3.46 -15.61
C VAL A 74 -4.29 2.30 -16.24
N GLU A 75 -5.52 2.54 -16.70
CA GLU A 75 -6.37 1.53 -17.36
C GLU A 75 -5.64 0.81 -18.51
N ALA A 76 -4.85 1.53 -19.30
CA ALA A 76 -4.11 0.95 -20.43
C ALA A 76 -3.17 -0.18 -20.02
N ASN A 77 -2.50 -0.08 -18.86
CA ASN A 77 -1.63 -1.13 -18.33
C ASN A 77 -2.43 -2.41 -18.01
N VAL A 78 -3.61 -2.26 -17.42
CA VAL A 78 -4.49 -3.38 -17.12
C VAL A 78 -5.02 -4.01 -18.42
N THR A 79 -5.46 -3.21 -19.36
CA THR A 79 -5.98 -3.66 -20.67
C THR A 79 -4.92 -4.44 -21.44
N ALA A 80 -3.67 -3.95 -21.50
CA ALA A 80 -2.54 -4.65 -22.10
C ALA A 80 -2.26 -6.00 -21.41
N GLY A 81 -2.24 -5.99 -20.06
CA GLY A 81 -2.04 -7.22 -19.30
C GLY A 81 -3.16 -8.25 -19.49
N VAL A 82 -4.41 -7.83 -19.56
CA VAL A 82 -5.55 -8.71 -19.87
C VAL A 82 -5.43 -9.32 -21.27
N ALA A 83 -4.98 -8.54 -22.27
CA ALA A 83 -4.73 -9.06 -23.61
C ALA A 83 -3.65 -10.16 -23.60
N VAL A 84 -2.55 -9.97 -22.88
CA VAL A 84 -1.50 -10.97 -22.68
C VAL A 84 -2.05 -12.20 -21.95
N PHE A 85 -2.81 -11.98 -20.87
CA PHE A 85 -3.41 -13.07 -20.10
C PHE A 85 -4.29 -13.98 -20.98
N ARG A 86 -5.20 -13.38 -21.73
CA ARG A 86 -6.12 -14.11 -22.62
C ARG A 86 -5.37 -14.76 -23.78
N GLY A 87 -4.48 -14.02 -24.45
CA GLY A 87 -3.71 -14.51 -25.61
C GLY A 87 -2.78 -15.69 -25.27
N GLY A 88 -2.22 -15.69 -24.07
CA GLY A 88 -1.40 -16.79 -23.53
C GLY A 88 -2.19 -17.93 -22.91
N SER A 89 -3.53 -17.84 -22.86
CA SER A 89 -4.40 -18.82 -22.17
C SER A 89 -3.94 -19.07 -20.73
N HIS A 90 -3.57 -17.99 -20.02
CA HIS A 90 -3.16 -18.05 -18.63
C HIS A 90 -4.37 -18.36 -17.72
N ASP A 91 -4.12 -19.02 -16.59
CA ASP A 91 -5.15 -19.51 -15.67
C ASP A 91 -5.02 -18.96 -14.24
N GLY A 92 -4.05 -18.07 -14.02
CA GLY A 92 -3.83 -17.38 -12.75
C GLY A 92 -2.79 -16.29 -12.89
N VAL A 93 -2.71 -15.42 -11.87
CA VAL A 93 -1.77 -14.29 -11.82
C VAL A 93 -0.84 -14.46 -10.63
N ILE A 94 0.45 -14.24 -10.87
CA ILE A 94 1.44 -14.00 -9.82
C ILE A 94 1.72 -12.50 -9.83
N ALA A 95 1.14 -11.76 -8.89
CA ALA A 95 1.40 -10.35 -8.70
C ALA A 95 2.70 -10.21 -7.90
N PHE A 96 3.81 -9.82 -8.56
CA PHE A 96 5.15 -9.84 -7.99
C PHE A 96 5.79 -8.46 -8.07
N GLY A 97 5.91 -7.77 -6.95
CA GLY A 97 6.54 -6.44 -6.91
C GLY A 97 6.05 -5.54 -5.79
N GLY A 98 6.19 -4.24 -5.98
CA GLY A 98 5.60 -3.24 -5.11
C GLY A 98 4.10 -3.05 -5.35
N GLY A 99 3.47 -2.11 -4.62
CA GLY A 99 2.03 -1.88 -4.67
C GLY A 99 1.45 -1.76 -6.08
N SER A 100 2.13 -1.05 -6.99
CA SER A 100 1.67 -0.89 -8.37
C SER A 100 1.59 -2.21 -9.13
N ALA A 101 2.61 -3.09 -8.98
CA ALA A 101 2.61 -4.41 -9.61
C ALA A 101 1.54 -5.33 -9.01
N LEU A 102 1.34 -5.24 -7.69
CA LEU A 102 0.28 -5.98 -7.01
C LEU A 102 -1.11 -5.52 -7.48
N ASP A 103 -1.31 -4.21 -7.60
CA ASP A 103 -2.57 -3.63 -8.03
C ASP A 103 -2.91 -3.96 -9.50
N VAL A 104 -1.93 -3.83 -10.41
CA VAL A 104 -2.11 -4.25 -11.81
C VAL A 104 -2.37 -5.75 -11.90
N GLY A 105 -1.63 -6.57 -11.15
CA GLY A 105 -1.83 -8.02 -11.13
C GLY A 105 -3.23 -8.42 -10.66
N LYS A 106 -3.71 -7.84 -9.56
CA LYS A 106 -5.08 -8.06 -9.05
C LYS A 106 -6.14 -7.57 -10.05
N SER A 107 -5.90 -6.42 -10.70
CA SER A 107 -6.80 -5.88 -11.70
C SER A 107 -6.86 -6.74 -12.96
N ILE A 108 -5.73 -7.27 -13.44
CA ILE A 108 -5.70 -8.24 -14.55
C ILE A 108 -6.49 -9.50 -14.18
N ALA A 109 -6.30 -10.02 -12.97
CA ALA A 109 -7.02 -11.19 -12.49
C ALA A 109 -8.55 -10.95 -12.40
N LEU A 110 -8.97 -9.77 -11.91
CA LEU A 110 -10.37 -9.35 -11.93
C LEU A 110 -10.90 -9.32 -13.36
N MET A 111 -10.18 -8.61 -14.25
CA MET A 111 -10.63 -8.29 -15.60
C MET A 111 -10.49 -9.44 -16.60
N SER A 112 -9.85 -10.55 -16.22
CA SER A 112 -9.56 -11.67 -17.12
C SER A 112 -10.80 -12.26 -17.80
N GLY A 113 -11.95 -12.28 -17.14
CA GLY A 113 -13.23 -12.73 -17.71
C GLY A 113 -14.32 -11.66 -17.74
N GLN A 114 -14.02 -10.39 -17.41
CA GLN A 114 -15.03 -9.32 -17.45
C GLN A 114 -15.20 -8.77 -18.86
N THR A 115 -16.40 -8.22 -19.12
CA THR A 115 -16.76 -7.55 -20.38
C THR A 115 -17.00 -6.04 -20.22
N ARG A 116 -17.14 -5.56 -18.98
CA ARG A 116 -17.31 -4.14 -18.64
C ARG A 116 -15.96 -3.44 -18.55
N PRO A 117 -15.90 -2.10 -18.73
CA PRO A 117 -14.72 -1.30 -18.40
C PRO A 117 -14.32 -1.45 -16.93
N ILE A 118 -13.02 -1.30 -16.63
CA ILE A 118 -12.51 -1.49 -15.26
C ILE A 118 -13.14 -0.53 -14.25
N PHE A 119 -13.41 0.71 -14.64
CA PHE A 119 -13.99 1.72 -13.76
C PHE A 119 -15.46 1.49 -13.42
N ASP A 120 -16.15 0.54 -14.10
CA ASP A 120 -17.47 0.06 -13.68
C ASP A 120 -17.40 -0.75 -12.35
N PHE A 121 -16.21 -1.10 -11.89
CA PHE A 121 -15.93 -1.83 -10.65
C PHE A 121 -15.27 -0.96 -9.58
N GLU A 122 -15.41 0.37 -9.68
CA GLU A 122 -14.98 1.30 -8.65
C GLU A 122 -15.71 1.00 -7.33
N ASP A 123 -15.01 1.21 -6.20
CA ASP A 123 -15.55 1.02 -4.84
C ASP A 123 -16.59 2.10 -4.52
N ARG A 124 -17.76 1.93 -5.08
CA ARG A 124 -18.93 2.80 -4.89
C ARG A 124 -20.15 1.94 -4.63
N GLU A 125 -20.88 2.24 -3.55
CA GLU A 125 -22.14 1.57 -3.25
C GLU A 125 -22.06 0.05 -3.42
N ASP A 126 -22.86 -0.52 -4.30
CA ASP A 126 -22.92 -1.96 -4.60
C ASP A 126 -22.27 -2.35 -5.95
N TRP A 127 -21.42 -1.49 -6.53
CA TRP A 127 -20.85 -1.72 -7.85
C TRP A 127 -20.03 -3.00 -7.96
N PHE A 128 -19.45 -3.46 -6.85
CA PHE A 128 -18.79 -4.76 -6.80
C PHE A 128 -19.70 -5.93 -7.21
N THR A 129 -21.04 -5.79 -7.10
CA THR A 129 -22.00 -6.80 -7.52
C THR A 129 -22.08 -6.98 -9.05
N ARG A 130 -21.52 -6.05 -9.82
CA ARG A 130 -21.43 -6.11 -11.29
C ARG A 130 -20.39 -7.10 -11.78
N VAL A 131 -19.50 -7.57 -10.90
CA VAL A 131 -18.41 -8.50 -11.25
C VAL A 131 -18.96 -9.90 -11.53
N ASP A 132 -18.62 -10.46 -12.71
CA ASP A 132 -18.74 -11.90 -12.91
C ASP A 132 -17.61 -12.62 -12.15
N VAL A 133 -17.96 -13.14 -11.01
CA VAL A 133 -17.02 -13.81 -10.10
C VAL A 133 -16.39 -15.07 -10.72
N LYS A 134 -17.11 -15.75 -11.65
CA LYS A 134 -16.57 -16.94 -12.34
C LYS A 134 -15.50 -16.59 -13.35
N GLY A 135 -15.51 -15.35 -13.82
CA GLY A 135 -14.52 -14.82 -14.75
C GLY A 135 -13.25 -14.28 -14.08
N MET A 136 -13.13 -14.35 -12.74
CA MET A 136 -11.93 -13.90 -12.03
C MET A 136 -10.88 -15.00 -11.96
N ALA A 137 -9.64 -14.68 -12.28
CA ALA A 137 -8.50 -15.57 -12.10
C ALA A 137 -7.99 -15.55 -10.63
N PRO A 138 -7.44 -16.67 -10.13
CA PRO A 138 -6.78 -16.69 -8.81
C PRO A 138 -5.47 -15.91 -8.83
N VAL A 139 -5.08 -15.39 -7.63
CA VAL A 139 -3.87 -14.57 -7.45
C VAL A 139 -2.97 -15.14 -6.38
N VAL A 140 -1.68 -15.28 -6.69
CA VAL A 140 -0.59 -15.37 -5.71
C VAL A 140 0.07 -14.00 -5.64
N ALA A 141 0.22 -13.41 -4.46
CA ALA A 141 0.91 -12.14 -4.28
C ALA A 141 2.31 -12.34 -3.66
N VAL A 142 3.29 -11.63 -4.21
CA VAL A 142 4.69 -11.66 -3.76
C VAL A 142 5.18 -10.21 -3.63
N PRO A 143 5.01 -9.57 -2.47
CA PRO A 143 5.46 -8.19 -2.26
C PRO A 143 6.98 -8.10 -2.22
N THR A 144 7.53 -7.02 -2.79
CA THR A 144 8.95 -6.67 -2.73
C THR A 144 9.20 -5.35 -2.01
N THR A 145 8.14 -4.71 -1.52
CA THR A 145 8.19 -3.49 -0.71
C THR A 145 7.39 -3.69 0.58
N ALA A 146 7.78 -3.03 1.64
CA ALA A 146 7.07 -3.04 2.93
C ALA A 146 6.41 -1.66 3.14
N GLY A 147 5.21 -1.47 2.61
CA GLY A 147 4.52 -0.18 2.67
C GLY A 147 3.03 -0.28 2.38
N THR A 148 2.65 -0.54 1.14
CA THR A 148 1.25 -0.54 0.70
C THR A 148 0.41 -1.65 1.31
N GLY A 149 1.01 -2.83 1.56
CA GLY A 149 0.28 -4.01 2.02
C GLY A 149 -0.79 -4.50 1.03
N SER A 150 -0.65 -4.15 -0.27
CA SER A 150 -1.64 -4.50 -1.30
C SER A 150 -1.83 -6.01 -1.46
N GLU A 151 -0.85 -6.81 -1.01
CA GLU A 151 -0.91 -8.28 -0.98
C GLU A 151 -2.01 -8.84 -0.06
N VAL A 152 -2.43 -8.07 0.94
CA VAL A 152 -3.53 -8.43 1.85
C VAL A 152 -4.77 -7.55 1.65
N GLY A 153 -4.83 -6.83 0.53
CA GLY A 153 -5.93 -5.95 0.15
C GLY A 153 -6.89 -6.55 -0.87
N ARG A 154 -8.16 -6.15 -0.78
CA ARG A 154 -9.25 -6.54 -1.69
C ARG A 154 -9.52 -5.50 -2.77
N ALA A 155 -8.60 -4.56 -2.95
CA ALA A 155 -8.72 -3.45 -3.88
C ALA A 155 -7.43 -3.24 -4.66
N SER A 156 -7.53 -2.47 -5.73
CA SER A 156 -6.41 -1.96 -6.52
C SER A 156 -6.63 -0.49 -6.82
N VAL A 157 -5.57 0.29 -6.85
CA VAL A 157 -5.63 1.72 -7.18
C VAL A 157 -5.16 1.93 -8.61
N ILE A 158 -6.08 2.36 -9.49
CA ILE A 158 -5.81 2.63 -10.91
C ILE A 158 -6.12 4.09 -11.19
N THR A 159 -5.20 4.79 -11.82
CA THR A 159 -5.39 6.19 -12.19
C THR A 159 -6.26 6.29 -13.44
N ASP A 160 -7.36 7.03 -13.34
CA ASP A 160 -8.14 7.45 -14.49
C ASP A 160 -7.51 8.72 -15.08
N ILE A 161 -7.02 8.59 -16.32
CA ILE A 161 -6.36 9.71 -17.01
C ILE A 161 -7.34 10.75 -17.54
N ALA A 162 -8.64 10.44 -17.61
CA ALA A 162 -9.66 11.36 -18.11
C ALA A 162 -9.96 12.48 -17.10
N ASP A 163 -9.95 12.16 -15.82
CA ASP A 163 -10.22 13.12 -14.74
C ASP A 163 -9.01 13.33 -13.78
N HIS A 164 -7.88 12.65 -14.07
CA HIS A 164 -6.67 12.70 -13.24
C HIS A 164 -6.91 12.32 -11.78
N THR A 165 -7.78 11.33 -11.54
CA THR A 165 -8.06 10.82 -10.19
C THR A 165 -7.59 9.38 -10.02
N LYS A 166 -7.28 9.01 -8.78
CA LYS A 166 -7.04 7.62 -8.40
C LYS A 166 -8.37 6.97 -8.05
N LYS A 167 -8.72 5.91 -8.76
CA LYS A 167 -9.93 5.12 -8.54
C LYS A 167 -9.60 3.81 -7.85
N ILE A 168 -10.36 3.50 -6.82
CA ILE A 168 -10.24 2.24 -6.09
C ILE A 168 -11.13 1.22 -6.80
N ILE A 169 -10.53 0.20 -7.39
CA ILE A 169 -11.25 -0.94 -7.98
C ILE A 169 -11.37 -2.00 -6.89
N PHE A 170 -12.59 -2.43 -6.61
CA PHE A 170 -12.85 -3.27 -5.44
C PHE A 170 -13.75 -4.47 -5.76
N HIS A 171 -13.36 -5.61 -5.21
CA HIS A 171 -14.26 -6.75 -5.04
C HIS A 171 -13.75 -7.64 -3.89
N PRO A 172 -14.60 -8.22 -3.02
CA PRO A 172 -14.17 -9.10 -1.93
C PRO A 172 -13.23 -10.24 -2.36
N ARG A 173 -13.40 -10.77 -3.56
CA ARG A 173 -12.58 -11.86 -4.12
C ARG A 173 -11.31 -11.41 -4.85
N MET A 174 -10.97 -10.12 -4.84
CA MET A 174 -9.65 -9.63 -5.25
C MET A 174 -8.56 -9.93 -4.21
N MET A 175 -8.93 -10.39 -3.02
CA MET A 175 -7.96 -10.86 -2.03
C MET A 175 -7.11 -11.97 -2.63
N PRO A 176 -5.77 -11.84 -2.69
CA PRO A 176 -4.90 -12.93 -3.11
C PRO A 176 -5.14 -14.20 -2.31
N GLY A 177 -5.24 -15.34 -2.98
CA GLY A 177 -5.50 -16.62 -2.32
C GLY A 177 -4.31 -17.16 -1.53
N VAL A 178 -3.08 -16.80 -1.96
CA VAL A 178 -1.82 -17.09 -1.24
C VAL A 178 -0.93 -15.86 -1.35
N VAL A 179 -0.29 -15.50 -0.24
CA VAL A 179 0.73 -14.45 -0.17
C VAL A 179 2.07 -15.09 0.23
N ILE A 180 3.15 -14.71 -0.44
CA ILE A 180 4.51 -15.10 -0.04
C ILE A 180 5.26 -13.83 0.38
N GLU A 181 5.39 -13.64 1.68
CA GLU A 181 6.16 -12.53 2.28
C GLU A 181 7.58 -13.01 2.60
N ASP A 182 8.48 -12.85 1.64
CA ASP A 182 9.89 -13.20 1.77
C ASP A 182 10.74 -11.93 1.93
N PRO A 183 11.30 -11.67 3.12
CA PRO A 183 12.09 -10.46 3.36
C PRO A 183 13.36 -10.37 2.51
N GLU A 184 13.89 -11.50 1.99
CA GLU A 184 15.03 -11.47 1.09
C GLU A 184 14.74 -10.70 -0.21
N LEU A 185 13.48 -10.64 -0.65
CA LEU A 185 13.07 -9.92 -1.84
C LEU A 185 13.06 -8.40 -1.65
N THR A 186 13.14 -7.92 -0.41
CA THR A 186 13.16 -6.49 -0.07
C THR A 186 14.58 -5.94 0.17
N VAL A 187 15.59 -6.80 0.25
CA VAL A 187 16.98 -6.42 0.60
C VAL A 187 17.59 -5.44 -0.42
N GLY A 188 17.20 -5.53 -1.69
CA GLY A 188 17.69 -4.65 -2.76
C GLY A 188 17.07 -3.26 -2.78
N LEU A 189 16.08 -2.95 -1.94
CA LEU A 189 15.44 -1.64 -1.93
C LEU A 189 16.38 -0.55 -1.46
N PRO A 190 16.50 0.58 -2.21
CA PRO A 190 17.24 1.75 -1.75
C PRO A 190 16.70 2.30 -0.42
N ALA A 191 17.58 2.88 0.41
CA ALA A 191 17.21 3.43 1.71
C ALA A 191 16.06 4.46 1.63
N LYS A 192 16.07 5.34 0.60
CA LYS A 192 15.00 6.34 0.38
C LYS A 192 13.64 5.69 0.10
N VAL A 193 13.62 4.60 -0.68
CA VAL A 193 12.38 3.86 -0.95
C VAL A 193 11.93 3.12 0.30
N THR A 194 12.85 2.49 1.04
CA THR A 194 12.57 1.84 2.32
C THR A 194 11.95 2.82 3.32
N ALA A 195 12.51 4.05 3.43
CA ALA A 195 11.97 5.09 4.29
C ALA A 195 10.55 5.51 3.88
N ALA A 196 10.34 5.79 2.60
CA ALA A 196 9.04 6.23 2.09
C ALA A 196 7.96 5.16 2.25
N THR A 197 8.26 3.89 1.91
CA THR A 197 7.30 2.79 2.05
C THR A 197 7.03 2.45 3.52
N GLY A 198 8.06 2.47 4.38
CA GLY A 198 7.86 2.24 5.81
C GLY A 198 7.01 3.32 6.49
N MET A 199 7.16 4.58 6.07
CA MET A 199 6.28 5.66 6.52
C MET A 199 4.85 5.54 5.97
N ASP A 200 4.68 4.96 4.80
CA ASP A 200 3.38 4.61 4.25
C ASP A 200 2.66 3.58 5.15
N ALA A 201 3.36 2.52 5.54
CA ALA A 201 2.85 1.56 6.52
C ALA A 201 2.47 2.23 7.86
N LEU A 202 3.24 3.25 8.29
CA LEU A 202 2.91 4.03 9.48
C LEU A 202 1.63 4.85 9.27
N SER A 203 1.45 5.48 8.11
CA SER A 203 0.23 6.24 7.79
C SER A 203 -1.01 5.35 7.82
N HIS A 204 -0.93 4.14 7.26
CA HIS A 204 -2.00 3.14 7.31
C HIS A 204 -2.39 2.80 8.76
N CYS A 205 -1.40 2.50 9.59
CA CYS A 205 -1.64 2.18 11.00
C CYS A 205 -2.23 3.38 11.78
N LEU A 206 -1.68 4.60 11.60
CA LEU A 206 -2.13 5.79 12.31
C LEU A 206 -3.55 6.18 11.90
N GLU A 207 -3.86 6.23 10.61
CA GLU A 207 -5.20 6.58 10.15
C GLU A 207 -6.23 5.54 10.56
N ALA A 208 -5.93 4.25 10.41
CA ALA A 208 -6.80 3.18 10.89
C ALA A 208 -7.05 3.27 12.41
N TYR A 209 -6.02 3.52 13.19
CA TYR A 209 -6.15 3.68 14.65
C TYR A 209 -7.01 4.89 15.00
N CYS A 210 -6.79 6.03 14.34
CA CYS A 210 -7.47 7.29 14.60
C CYS A 210 -8.89 7.37 14.02
N SER A 211 -9.19 6.62 12.94
CA SER A 211 -10.51 6.61 12.30
C SER A 211 -11.66 6.45 13.31
N PRO A 212 -12.82 7.15 13.13
CA PRO A 212 -13.91 7.15 14.10
C PRO A 212 -14.74 5.86 14.12
N PHE A 213 -14.59 5.00 13.12
CA PHE A 213 -15.38 3.78 13.02
C PHE A 213 -15.01 2.76 14.10
N TYR A 214 -15.99 1.96 14.53
CA TYR A 214 -15.76 0.94 15.55
C TYR A 214 -15.19 -0.35 14.95
N HIS A 215 -13.92 -0.62 15.20
CA HIS A 215 -13.25 -1.85 14.76
C HIS A 215 -12.07 -2.22 15.68
N PRO A 216 -12.34 -2.79 16.88
CA PRO A 216 -11.29 -3.07 17.87
C PRO A 216 -10.16 -3.99 17.38
N LEU A 217 -10.48 -4.96 16.50
CA LEU A 217 -9.44 -5.84 15.92
C LEU A 217 -8.45 -5.02 15.06
N ALA A 218 -8.96 -4.12 14.22
CA ALA A 218 -8.10 -3.24 13.42
C ALA A 218 -7.26 -2.31 14.30
N GLU A 219 -7.83 -1.76 15.39
CA GLU A 219 -7.07 -0.93 16.33
C GLU A 219 -5.92 -1.69 16.97
N GLY A 220 -6.17 -2.92 17.44
CA GLY A 220 -5.10 -3.76 18.03
C GLY A 220 -4.00 -4.11 17.04
N ILE A 221 -4.35 -4.41 15.78
CA ILE A 221 -3.40 -4.67 14.70
C ILE A 221 -2.57 -3.41 14.39
N ALA A 222 -3.24 -2.25 14.26
CA ALA A 222 -2.58 -0.98 13.96
C ALA A 222 -1.55 -0.58 15.02
N VAL A 223 -1.90 -0.73 16.29
CA VAL A 223 -1.03 -0.37 17.42
C VAL A 223 0.24 -1.21 17.44
N GLU A 224 0.15 -2.52 17.23
CA GLU A 224 1.33 -3.38 17.15
C GLU A 224 2.15 -3.10 15.87
N GLY A 225 1.49 -2.82 14.73
CA GLY A 225 2.17 -2.38 13.51
C GLY A 225 3.02 -1.13 13.74
N MET A 226 2.49 -0.12 14.45
CA MET A 226 3.23 1.09 14.81
C MET A 226 4.43 0.81 15.74
N ARG A 227 4.31 -0.15 16.66
CA ARG A 227 5.43 -0.56 17.52
C ARG A 227 6.55 -1.16 16.69
N LEU A 228 6.24 -2.07 15.77
CA LEU A 228 7.22 -2.68 14.87
C LEU A 228 7.90 -1.62 13.99
N ILE A 229 7.15 -0.66 13.43
CA ILE A 229 7.72 0.42 12.62
C ILE A 229 8.66 1.30 13.44
N LYS A 230 8.27 1.68 14.67
CA LYS A 230 9.11 2.45 15.58
C LYS A 230 10.47 1.80 15.81
N GLU A 231 10.45 0.49 16.02
CA GLU A 231 11.66 -0.28 16.35
C GLU A 231 12.52 -0.56 15.11
N TRP A 232 11.90 -0.93 13.99
CA TRP A 232 12.62 -1.56 12.89
C TRP A 232 12.80 -0.69 11.66
N LEU A 233 11.98 0.33 11.42
CA LEU A 233 12.14 1.19 10.24
C LEU A 233 13.48 1.92 10.22
N PRO A 234 13.96 2.53 11.32
CA PRO A 234 15.29 3.16 11.33
C PRO A 234 16.42 2.16 11.07
N VAL A 235 16.26 0.92 11.52
CA VAL A 235 17.25 -0.15 11.29
C VAL A 235 17.24 -0.55 9.82
N ALA A 236 16.07 -0.81 9.22
CA ALA A 236 15.92 -1.20 7.83
C ALA A 236 16.44 -0.13 6.85
N VAL A 237 16.28 1.16 7.18
CA VAL A 237 16.80 2.27 6.37
C VAL A 237 18.32 2.37 6.47
N ARG A 238 18.87 2.22 7.68
CA ARG A 238 20.33 2.30 7.90
C ARG A 238 21.07 1.09 7.36
N ASP A 239 20.51 -0.10 7.55
CA ASP A 239 21.07 -1.38 7.10
C ASP A 239 20.02 -2.17 6.32
N GLY A 240 19.95 -1.90 5.02
CA GLY A 240 18.99 -2.55 4.12
C GLY A 240 19.20 -4.07 3.95
N LYS A 241 20.31 -4.63 4.48
CA LYS A 241 20.59 -6.08 4.45
C LYS A 241 20.15 -6.80 5.72
N ASN A 242 19.71 -6.08 6.72
CA ASN A 242 19.23 -6.65 7.98
C ASN A 242 17.90 -7.38 7.76
N ILE A 243 17.95 -8.71 7.67
CA ILE A 243 16.77 -9.56 7.39
C ILE A 243 15.73 -9.48 8.50
N ASP A 244 16.12 -9.34 9.76
CA ASP A 244 15.16 -9.20 10.86
C ASP A 244 14.37 -7.88 10.71
N ALA A 245 15.05 -6.77 10.39
CA ALA A 245 14.40 -5.49 10.15
C ALA A 245 13.48 -5.54 8.91
N ARG A 246 13.93 -6.14 7.81
CA ARG A 246 13.10 -6.35 6.62
C ARG A 246 11.87 -7.19 6.92
N SER A 247 12.03 -8.25 7.72
CA SER A 247 10.94 -9.13 8.16
C SER A 247 9.89 -8.38 8.97
N HIS A 248 10.32 -7.63 9.97
CA HIS A 248 9.39 -6.85 10.79
C HIS A 248 8.67 -5.75 10.01
N MET A 249 9.36 -5.13 9.04
CA MET A 249 8.72 -4.13 8.19
C MET A 249 7.68 -4.73 7.23
N LEU A 250 7.90 -5.92 6.66
CA LEU A 250 6.87 -6.62 5.86
C LEU A 250 5.62 -6.91 6.72
N ILE A 251 5.83 -7.48 7.92
CA ILE A 251 4.74 -7.74 8.86
C ILE A 251 3.97 -6.45 9.17
N ALA A 252 4.69 -5.36 9.51
CA ALA A 252 4.06 -4.09 9.85
C ALA A 252 3.26 -3.49 8.69
N SER A 253 3.75 -3.66 7.44
CA SER A 253 3.03 -3.26 6.22
C SER A 253 1.71 -4.01 6.07
N SER A 254 1.73 -5.36 6.16
CA SER A 254 0.52 -6.19 6.13
C SER A 254 -0.44 -5.88 7.27
N MET A 255 0.09 -5.57 8.46
CA MET A 255 -0.73 -5.15 9.60
C MET A 255 -1.44 -3.82 9.32
N GLY A 256 -0.74 -2.82 8.79
CA GLY A 256 -1.32 -1.53 8.41
C GLY A 256 -2.43 -1.70 7.38
N ALA A 257 -2.16 -2.47 6.32
CA ALA A 257 -3.13 -2.73 5.26
C ALA A 257 -4.34 -3.56 5.75
N THR A 258 -4.13 -4.48 6.69
CA THR A 258 -5.24 -5.20 7.32
C THR A 258 -6.08 -4.28 8.21
N ALA A 259 -5.43 -3.34 8.90
CA ALA A 259 -6.09 -2.42 9.82
C ALA A 259 -6.89 -1.33 9.10
N PHE A 260 -6.44 -0.83 7.94
CA PHE A 260 -7.09 0.28 7.26
C PHE A 260 -8.47 -0.04 6.69
N GLN A 261 -8.93 -1.29 6.71
CA GLN A 261 -10.35 -1.59 6.49
C GLN A 261 -11.27 -0.86 7.49
N LYS A 262 -10.75 -0.38 8.62
CA LYS A 262 -11.46 0.51 9.54
C LYS A 262 -11.66 1.91 8.96
N GLY A 263 -10.82 2.34 8.03
CA GLY A 263 -10.85 3.63 7.33
C GLY A 263 -9.47 4.26 7.29
N LEU A 264 -9.23 4.99 6.21
CA LEU A 264 -8.15 5.95 6.03
C LEU A 264 -8.66 7.36 6.28
N GLY A 265 -7.86 8.40 6.04
CA GLY A 265 -8.23 9.78 6.32
C GLY A 265 -7.50 10.80 5.46
N ALA A 266 -7.32 12.00 6.01
CA ALA A 266 -6.80 13.16 5.30
C ALA A 266 -5.35 13.00 4.80
N MET A 267 -4.52 12.13 5.39
CA MET A 267 -3.17 11.86 4.84
C MET A 267 -3.27 11.30 3.43
N HIS A 268 -4.10 10.27 3.24
CA HIS A 268 -4.34 9.67 1.94
C HIS A 268 -5.09 10.61 0.99
N SER A 269 -6.10 11.33 1.49
CA SER A 269 -6.85 12.30 0.69
C SER A 269 -5.97 13.41 0.13
N LEU A 270 -4.96 13.88 0.88
CA LEU A 270 -3.96 14.85 0.42
C LEU A 270 -2.96 14.25 -0.56
N SER A 271 -2.57 12.99 -0.38
CA SER A 271 -1.52 12.37 -1.18
C SER A 271 -1.99 11.90 -2.55
N HIS A 272 -3.24 11.47 -2.69
CA HIS A 272 -3.77 10.95 -3.94
C HIS A 272 -3.75 11.96 -5.10
N PRO A 273 -4.24 13.22 -4.93
CA PRO A 273 -4.13 14.24 -5.96
C PRO A 273 -2.69 14.57 -6.34
N CYS A 274 -1.77 14.61 -5.37
CA CYS A 274 -0.34 14.82 -5.64
C CYS A 274 0.24 13.69 -6.52
N GLY A 275 -0.11 12.44 -6.23
CA GLY A 275 0.31 11.29 -7.01
C GLY A 275 -0.29 11.27 -8.41
N ALA A 276 -1.60 11.58 -8.54
CA ALA A 276 -2.31 11.55 -9.83
C ALA A 276 -1.87 12.67 -10.78
N ASN A 277 -1.60 13.88 -10.27
CA ASN A 277 -1.31 15.04 -11.10
C ASN A 277 0.20 15.34 -11.26
N LEU A 278 1.01 15.03 -10.24
CA LEU A 278 2.45 15.36 -10.21
C LEU A 278 3.35 14.11 -10.20
N ASN A 279 2.75 12.92 -10.22
CA ASN A 279 3.46 11.64 -10.13
C ASN A 279 4.39 11.54 -8.89
N THR A 280 3.99 12.14 -7.76
CA THR A 280 4.76 12.05 -6.52
C THR A 280 4.72 10.61 -5.98
N HIS A 281 5.79 10.22 -5.26
CA HIS A 281 5.83 8.90 -4.60
C HIS A 281 4.83 8.89 -3.43
N HIS A 282 3.83 8.00 -3.49
CA HIS A 282 2.69 7.96 -2.56
C HIS A 282 3.11 7.95 -1.08
N GLY A 283 3.91 6.96 -0.67
CA GLY A 283 4.34 6.85 0.73
C GLY A 283 5.21 8.02 1.20
N LEU A 284 6.00 8.64 0.30
CA LEU A 284 6.74 9.86 0.62
C LEU A 284 5.79 11.02 0.89
N THR A 285 4.75 11.17 0.06
CA THR A 285 3.76 12.23 0.24
C THR A 285 3.00 12.05 1.55
N ASN A 286 2.56 10.80 1.86
CA ASN A 286 1.94 10.48 3.16
C ASN A 286 2.86 10.81 4.34
N ALA A 287 4.15 10.49 4.24
CA ALA A 287 5.15 10.81 5.27
C ALA A 287 5.30 12.32 5.50
N VAL A 288 5.25 13.11 4.42
CA VAL A 288 5.37 14.57 4.49
C VAL A 288 4.14 15.18 5.16
N VAL A 289 2.93 14.80 4.75
CA VAL A 289 1.68 15.42 5.27
C VAL A 289 1.30 14.93 6.67
N MET A 290 1.82 13.79 7.10
CA MET A 290 1.47 13.12 8.36
C MET A 290 1.42 14.04 9.59
N PRO A 291 2.47 14.81 9.96
CA PRO A 291 2.43 15.62 11.19
C PRO A 291 1.40 16.75 11.09
N TYR A 292 1.17 17.31 9.91
CA TYR A 292 0.17 18.36 9.72
C TYR A 292 -1.25 17.83 9.92
N VAL A 293 -1.53 16.63 9.39
CA VAL A 293 -2.82 15.97 9.57
C VAL A 293 -3.03 15.55 11.03
N LEU A 294 -1.98 15.09 11.72
CA LEU A 294 -2.07 14.80 13.16
C LEU A 294 -2.46 16.06 13.94
N VAL A 295 -1.78 17.18 13.70
CA VAL A 295 -2.09 18.46 14.36
C VAL A 295 -3.51 18.93 14.04
N TRP A 296 -3.94 18.82 12.77
CA TRP A 296 -5.30 19.15 12.37
C TRP A 296 -6.37 18.35 13.13
N ASN A 297 -6.13 17.07 13.30
CA ASN A 297 -7.08 16.16 13.96
C ASN A 297 -6.95 16.13 15.49
N ARG A 298 -6.06 16.93 16.09
CA ARG A 298 -5.68 16.85 17.51
C ARG A 298 -6.86 16.69 18.43
N ASP A 299 -7.87 17.58 18.33
CA ASP A 299 -9.00 17.61 19.24
C ASP A 299 -9.80 16.29 19.29
N ALA A 300 -9.82 15.56 18.17
CA ALA A 300 -10.54 14.29 18.07
C ALA A 300 -9.69 13.07 18.48
N ILE A 301 -8.36 13.19 18.49
CA ILE A 301 -7.46 12.04 18.66
C ILE A 301 -6.53 12.15 19.86
N GLU A 302 -6.58 13.23 20.65
CA GLU A 302 -5.64 13.48 21.75
C GLU A 302 -5.55 12.31 22.72
N ASP A 303 -6.68 11.83 23.24
CA ASP A 303 -6.73 10.71 24.18
C ASP A 303 -6.26 9.38 23.53
N LYS A 304 -6.56 9.17 22.25
CA LYS A 304 -6.09 7.99 21.53
C LYS A 304 -4.57 8.00 21.40
N LEU A 305 -3.99 9.14 21.02
CA LEU A 305 -2.55 9.26 20.88
C LEU A 305 -1.82 9.23 22.23
N ALA A 306 -2.41 9.72 23.31
CA ALA A 306 -1.85 9.55 24.64
C ALA A 306 -1.74 8.06 25.03
N ARG A 307 -2.78 7.25 24.75
CA ARG A 307 -2.72 5.78 24.94
C ARG A 307 -1.69 5.12 24.03
N LEU A 308 -1.60 5.54 22.78
CA LEU A 308 -0.58 5.07 21.83
C LEU A 308 0.83 5.36 22.33
N ALA A 309 1.08 6.58 22.82
CA ALA A 309 2.37 6.98 23.37
C ALA A 309 2.81 6.06 24.53
N ALA A 310 1.88 5.73 25.44
CA ALA A 310 2.13 4.79 26.53
C ALA A 310 2.46 3.38 26.02
N TYR A 311 1.69 2.88 25.04
CA TYR A 311 1.94 1.57 24.43
C TYR A 311 3.29 1.50 23.74
N LEU A 312 3.66 2.56 23.00
CA LEU A 312 4.95 2.66 22.31
C LEU A 312 6.13 2.88 23.27
N GLY A 313 5.89 3.09 24.57
CA GLY A 313 6.92 3.38 25.57
C GLY A 313 7.65 4.70 25.29
N LEU A 314 6.94 5.73 24.82
CA LEU A 314 7.50 7.07 24.64
C LEU A 314 7.66 7.73 26.01
N GLU A 315 8.63 8.65 26.17
CA GLU A 315 8.85 9.37 27.44
C GLU A 315 7.63 10.18 27.86
N GLN A 316 6.98 10.83 26.90
CA GLN A 316 5.77 11.62 27.13
C GLN A 316 4.55 10.86 26.63
N HIS A 317 3.67 10.45 27.55
CA HIS A 317 2.42 9.75 27.23
C HIS A 317 1.32 10.76 26.85
N THR A 318 1.57 11.54 25.80
CA THR A 318 0.71 12.61 25.31
C THR A 318 0.63 12.63 23.78
N PHE A 319 -0.32 13.38 23.23
CA PHE A 319 -0.34 13.73 21.80
C PHE A 319 1.02 14.29 21.34
N GLY A 320 1.59 15.24 22.12
CA GLY A 320 2.90 15.84 21.82
C GLY A 320 4.00 14.79 21.70
N GLY A 321 4.04 13.80 22.62
CA GLY A 321 5.03 12.73 22.56
C GLY A 321 4.94 11.89 21.26
N VAL A 322 3.75 11.62 20.75
CA VAL A 322 3.59 10.94 19.44
C VAL A 322 4.01 11.85 18.29
N LEU A 323 3.62 13.13 18.32
CA LEU A 323 4.02 14.07 17.28
C LEU A 323 5.54 14.24 17.22
N ASP A 324 6.20 14.40 18.36
CA ASP A 324 7.66 14.50 18.46
C ASP A 324 8.34 13.24 17.93
N TRP A 325 7.82 12.05 18.30
CA TRP A 325 8.32 10.78 17.75
C TRP A 325 8.21 10.72 16.23
N VAL A 326 7.08 11.12 15.65
CA VAL A 326 6.89 11.15 14.19
C VAL A 326 7.87 12.10 13.52
N LEU A 327 8.06 13.30 14.07
CA LEU A 327 9.01 14.30 13.55
C LEU A 327 10.46 13.79 13.64
N ASP A 328 10.83 13.17 14.75
CA ASP A 328 12.16 12.61 14.95
C ASP A 328 12.43 11.41 14.04
N LEU A 329 11.43 10.54 13.84
CA LEU A 329 11.52 9.42 12.91
C LEU A 329 11.78 9.95 11.49
N ARG A 330 10.95 10.89 11.02
CA ARG A 330 11.12 11.53 9.70
C ARG A 330 12.53 12.09 9.51
N ARG A 331 13.03 12.85 10.49
CA ARG A 331 14.37 13.42 10.47
C ARG A 331 15.45 12.34 10.38
N THR A 332 15.31 11.28 11.19
CA THR A 332 16.26 10.19 11.28
C THR A 332 16.40 9.40 9.97
N ILE A 333 15.29 9.21 9.25
CA ILE A 333 15.27 8.44 8.00
C ILE A 333 15.30 9.32 6.74
N GLY A 334 15.43 10.65 6.90
CA GLY A 334 15.64 11.58 5.80
C GLY A 334 14.39 11.91 4.98
N ILE A 335 13.20 11.94 5.61
CA ILE A 335 11.96 12.39 4.98
C ILE A 335 11.95 13.93 4.92
N PRO A 336 11.63 14.56 3.77
CA PRO A 336 11.46 16.00 3.65
C PRO A 336 10.42 16.57 4.60
N ASN A 337 10.57 17.86 4.93
CA ASN A 337 9.68 18.50 5.89
C ASN A 337 8.38 19.03 5.28
N THR A 338 8.40 19.40 3.99
CA THR A 338 7.29 20.10 3.35
C THR A 338 6.92 19.47 2.01
N LEU A 339 5.69 19.71 1.57
CA LEU A 339 5.26 19.36 0.22
C LEU A 339 6.03 20.16 -0.86
N ALA A 340 6.52 21.37 -0.53
CA ALA A 340 7.36 22.14 -1.44
C ALA A 340 8.67 21.41 -1.78
N ASP A 341 9.25 20.68 -0.84
CA ASP A 341 10.48 19.89 -1.03
C ASP A 341 10.30 18.75 -2.04
N ILE A 342 9.07 18.33 -2.30
CA ILE A 342 8.72 17.27 -3.27
C ILE A 342 7.98 17.80 -4.50
N GLY A 343 8.02 19.12 -4.74
CA GLY A 343 7.56 19.75 -5.97
C GLY A 343 6.12 20.26 -5.97
N VAL A 344 5.38 20.17 -4.86
CA VAL A 344 4.03 20.74 -4.74
C VAL A 344 4.15 22.25 -4.45
N ARG A 345 3.32 23.08 -5.11
CA ARG A 345 3.33 24.55 -5.00
C ARG A 345 1.99 25.07 -4.49
N ASP A 346 1.95 26.34 -4.03
CA ASP A 346 0.72 26.98 -3.51
C ASP A 346 -0.45 26.91 -4.50
N GLU A 347 -0.18 27.07 -5.81
CA GLU A 347 -1.19 26.97 -6.86
C GLU A 347 -1.89 25.61 -6.92
N HIS A 348 -1.19 24.54 -6.52
CA HIS A 348 -1.77 23.20 -6.48
C HIS A 348 -2.78 23.05 -5.34
N ALA A 349 -2.68 23.81 -4.27
CA ALA A 349 -3.59 23.71 -3.13
C ALA A 349 -5.05 23.93 -3.54
N VAL A 350 -5.32 24.96 -4.35
CA VAL A 350 -6.65 25.27 -4.87
C VAL A 350 -7.16 24.16 -5.81
N ALA A 351 -6.29 23.66 -6.69
CA ALA A 351 -6.66 22.63 -7.66
C ALA A 351 -6.90 21.25 -7.03
N PHE A 352 -6.12 20.89 -5.99
CA PHE A 352 -6.16 19.56 -5.37
C PHE A 352 -7.19 19.45 -4.24
N ALA A 353 -7.56 20.54 -3.58
CA ALA A 353 -8.50 20.52 -2.47
C ALA A 353 -9.88 19.91 -2.83
N PRO A 354 -10.51 20.18 -3.99
CA PRO A 354 -11.74 19.50 -4.39
C PRO A 354 -11.55 18.02 -4.61
N GLN A 355 -10.39 17.59 -5.16
CA GLN A 355 -10.09 16.17 -5.37
C GLN A 355 -9.88 15.45 -4.03
N ALA A 356 -9.16 16.08 -3.09
CA ALA A 356 -8.97 15.54 -1.74
C ALA A 356 -10.30 15.42 -1.00
N PHE A 357 -11.19 16.41 -1.12
CA PHE A 357 -12.53 16.35 -0.52
C PHE A 357 -13.36 15.19 -1.06
N ALA A 358 -13.29 14.94 -2.36
CA ALA A 358 -14.02 13.86 -3.04
C ALA A 358 -13.36 12.47 -2.87
N ASP A 359 -12.16 12.40 -2.27
CA ASP A 359 -11.43 11.14 -2.10
C ASP A 359 -12.16 10.21 -1.13
N PRO A 360 -12.28 8.90 -1.44
CA PRO A 360 -12.93 7.92 -0.57
C PRO A 360 -12.34 7.85 0.85
N SER A 361 -11.05 8.16 1.02
CA SER A 361 -10.39 8.15 2.32
C SER A 361 -10.92 9.23 3.28
N THR A 362 -11.47 10.32 2.74
CA THR A 362 -11.91 11.49 3.53
C THR A 362 -12.97 11.12 4.56
N GLY A 363 -13.86 10.17 4.23
CA GLY A 363 -14.91 9.72 5.13
C GLY A 363 -14.44 9.02 6.40
N GLY A 364 -13.19 8.57 6.45
CA GLY A 364 -12.57 7.94 7.63
C GLY A 364 -11.72 8.90 8.48
N ASN A 365 -11.64 10.19 8.11
CA ASN A 365 -10.88 11.16 8.92
C ASN A 365 -11.59 11.46 10.25
N PRO A 366 -10.88 11.56 11.38
CA PRO A 366 -11.47 11.82 12.70
C PRO A 366 -12.33 13.08 12.78
N LEU A 367 -11.87 14.18 12.16
CA LEU A 367 -12.64 15.40 12.01
C LEU A 367 -13.11 15.54 10.56
N PRO A 368 -14.38 15.95 10.32
CA PRO A 368 -14.81 16.34 8.99
C PRO A 368 -13.91 17.43 8.42
N VAL A 369 -13.59 17.33 7.12
CA VAL A 369 -12.74 18.31 6.42
C VAL A 369 -13.49 18.73 5.15
N ASP A 370 -13.76 20.03 5.00
CA ASP A 370 -14.35 20.58 3.78
C ASP A 370 -13.26 21.00 2.76
N THR A 371 -13.68 21.40 1.56
CA THR A 371 -12.75 21.78 0.49
C THR A 371 -11.85 22.96 0.87
N LYS A 372 -12.35 23.98 1.60
CA LYS A 372 -11.55 25.12 2.04
C LYS A 372 -10.52 24.71 3.11
N GLN A 373 -10.92 23.80 3.96
CA GLN A 373 -10.04 23.23 4.99
C GLN A 373 -8.95 22.36 4.36
N PHE A 374 -9.24 21.58 3.31
CA PHE A 374 -8.22 20.89 2.55
C PHE A 374 -7.25 21.84 1.86
N GLU A 375 -7.73 22.96 1.28
CA GLU A 375 -6.86 24.00 0.71
C GLU A 375 -5.91 24.56 1.77
N GLN A 376 -6.44 24.90 2.96
CA GLN A 376 -5.60 25.39 4.07
C GLN A 376 -4.60 24.34 4.53
N LEU A 377 -5.01 23.08 4.62
CA LEU A 377 -4.15 21.99 5.03
C LEU A 377 -3.01 21.75 4.02
N TYR A 378 -3.31 21.83 2.70
CA TYR A 378 -2.26 21.84 1.67
C TYR A 378 -1.27 22.97 1.86
N LEU A 379 -1.75 24.20 2.07
CA LEU A 379 -0.89 25.37 2.29
C LEU A 379 0.00 25.19 3.52
N ASN A 380 -0.55 24.66 4.61
CA ASN A 380 0.22 24.32 5.81
C ASN A 380 1.35 23.31 5.51
N CYS A 381 1.02 22.25 4.78
CA CYS A 381 1.99 21.24 4.36
C CYS A 381 3.06 21.76 3.40
N ILE A 382 2.69 22.66 2.47
CA ILE A 382 3.62 23.28 1.51
C ILE A 382 4.58 24.24 2.24
N ARG A 383 4.08 25.03 3.17
CA ARG A 383 4.82 26.10 3.86
C ARG A 383 5.50 25.66 5.15
N GLY A 384 5.30 24.42 5.59
CA GLY A 384 5.88 23.90 6.82
C GLY A 384 5.24 24.46 8.10
N GLN A 385 3.97 24.83 8.07
CA GLN A 385 3.26 25.42 9.19
C GLN A 385 2.53 24.34 9.99
N LEU A 386 3.11 23.90 11.11
CA LEU A 386 2.51 22.92 12.02
C LEU A 386 1.47 23.52 12.98
N ALA A 387 1.16 24.82 12.90
CA ALA A 387 0.13 25.43 13.72
C ALA A 387 -1.27 25.04 13.23
N ALA A 388 -2.18 24.71 14.18
CA ALA A 388 -3.60 24.55 13.93
C ALA A 388 -4.26 25.91 13.64
#